data_122d0c29179813a5f8564ae5f0e13f90
#
_entry.id   122d0c29179813a5f8564ae5f0e13f90
#
_cell.length_a   1.000
_cell.length_b   1.000
_cell.length_c   1.000
_cell.angle_alpha   90.00
_cell.angle_beta   90.00
_cell.angle_gamma   90.00
#
_symmetry.space_group_name_H-M   'P 1'
#
loop_
_entity.id
_entity.type
_entity.pdbx_description
1 polymer ?
#
loop_
_entity_poly.entity_id
_entity_poly.type
_entity_poly.pdbx_seq_one_letter_code
_entity_poly.pdbx_strand_id
1 'polypeptide(L)'
;MELKLNNKRTILVGLAFLSISAFWQMYDSVMTLILTGTFQLNETVSGAIMAADNVLALFLLPLFGAISDRTETRIGRRMPFILGGTAAAAVLMNLLPMLDNQYANHPSPATLAGFVAVLALLLVAMGTYRSPAVALMPDVTPKPLRSKGNAIINLMGAVGGILYLAVAAVMYPTSRTEGAVHVDYQPLFLVVSLIMAAAVVVLFLTVREPKLAEENRRLEAAHPEWDLAEDDGSGHETLPAPVKRSLGFLLVSISLWFIAYNGVTTWFTRYVAEVMGEGLGGASTCLLVATAGAIVSYIPVGAAASRFGRKKTILFGVALLAACFLLGFVLTTAYSSIQPIMYLVFALVGLAWAAINVNSLPMVVEMCRGSDIGKFTGYYYTFSMAAQVVTPIAAGALISAVGYRVLFPYAACFAALAFVTMCFVRHGDVKAAGKRGLDAFGDMD
;
A
#
# COMPACT_ATOMS: atom_id res chain seq x y z
N MET A 1 34.72 -13.06 -5.03
CA MET A 1 34.32 -12.47 -3.76
C MET A 1 32.78 -12.61 -3.67
N GLU A 2 32.26 -13.25 -2.64
CA GLU A 2 30.81 -13.44 -2.55
C GLU A 2 30.14 -12.09 -2.31
N LEU A 3 29.29 -11.63 -3.24
CA LEU A 3 28.60 -10.34 -3.15
C LEU A 3 27.56 -10.43 -2.04
N LYS A 4 27.72 -9.66 -0.95
CA LYS A 4 26.81 -9.68 0.20
C LYS A 4 26.10 -8.33 0.35
N LEU A 5 24.80 -8.38 0.57
CA LEU A 5 24.01 -7.18 0.86
C LEU A 5 24.39 -6.61 2.23
N ASN A 6 24.59 -5.32 2.30
CA ASN A 6 24.75 -4.62 3.58
C ASN A 6 23.37 -4.32 4.19
N ASN A 7 22.86 -5.27 4.97
CA ASN A 7 21.52 -5.17 5.58
C ASN A 7 21.34 -3.89 6.39
N LYS A 8 22.34 -3.46 7.17
CA LYS A 8 22.27 -2.22 7.95
C LYS A 8 22.03 -1.00 7.07
N ARG A 9 22.77 -0.88 5.97
CA ARG A 9 22.60 0.21 4.99
C ARG A 9 21.22 0.15 4.33
N THR A 10 20.78 -1.04 3.95
CA THR A 10 19.48 -1.23 3.30
C THR A 10 18.32 -0.88 4.26
N ILE A 11 18.42 -1.24 5.54
CA ILE A 11 17.45 -0.81 6.58
C ILE A 11 17.41 0.72 6.70
N LEU A 12 18.57 1.38 6.68
CA LEU A 12 18.62 2.85 6.73
C LEU A 12 17.99 3.50 5.50
N VAL A 13 18.19 2.93 4.30
CA VAL A 13 17.46 3.35 3.09
C VAL A 13 15.97 3.10 3.23
N GLY A 14 15.58 2.00 3.86
CA GLY A 14 14.19 1.64 4.16
C GLY A 14 13.45 2.62 5.08
N LEU A 15 14.15 3.51 5.79
CA LEU A 15 13.52 4.57 6.60
C LEU A 15 12.65 5.51 5.75
N ALA A 16 12.98 5.72 4.47
CA ALA A 16 12.11 6.45 3.55
C ALA A 16 10.77 5.73 3.36
N PHE A 17 10.79 4.40 3.21
CA PHE A 17 9.58 3.59 3.07
C PHE A 17 8.75 3.56 4.36
N LEU A 18 9.41 3.46 5.52
CA LEU A 18 8.75 3.57 6.82
C LEU A 18 7.96 4.89 6.92
N SER A 19 8.60 6.00 6.57
CA SER A 19 8.01 7.33 6.57
C SER A 19 6.81 7.43 5.63
N ILE A 20 6.95 6.95 4.38
CA ILE A 20 5.88 6.94 3.38
C ILE A 20 4.69 6.12 3.86
N SER A 21 4.92 4.91 4.35
CA SER A 21 3.85 4.00 4.76
C SER A 21 3.13 4.45 6.02
N ALA A 22 3.84 5.09 6.97
CA ALA A 22 3.20 5.71 8.14
C ALA A 22 2.22 6.82 7.72
N PHE A 23 2.60 7.64 6.73
CA PHE A 23 1.72 8.67 6.18
C PHE A 23 0.49 8.06 5.49
N TRP A 24 0.68 7.11 4.57
CA TRP A 24 -0.45 6.54 3.83
C TRP A 24 -1.43 5.79 4.73
N GLN A 25 -0.91 5.08 5.74
CA GLN A 25 -1.78 4.41 6.69
C GLN A 25 -2.61 5.40 7.51
N MET A 26 -2.04 6.56 7.88
CA MET A 26 -2.77 7.65 8.53
C MET A 26 -3.81 8.25 7.57
N TYR A 27 -3.42 8.53 6.34
CA TYR A 27 -4.30 9.09 5.31
C TYR A 27 -5.54 8.21 5.13
N ASP A 28 -5.35 6.91 4.88
CA ASP A 28 -6.45 5.96 4.67
C ASP A 28 -7.37 5.84 5.90
N SER A 29 -6.80 5.92 7.10
CA SER A 29 -7.56 5.72 8.33
C SER A 29 -8.34 6.97 8.80
N VAL A 30 -7.80 8.17 8.59
CA VAL A 30 -8.33 9.40 9.20
C VAL A 30 -9.11 10.27 8.21
N MET A 31 -8.71 10.28 6.91
CA MET A 31 -9.36 11.19 5.96
C MET A 31 -10.85 10.92 5.79
N THR A 32 -11.26 9.65 5.72
CA THR A 32 -12.69 9.31 5.63
C THR A 32 -13.48 9.78 6.85
N LEU A 33 -12.88 9.73 8.06
CA LEU A 33 -13.50 10.24 9.29
C LEU A 33 -13.69 11.76 9.24
N ILE A 34 -12.68 12.51 8.78
CA ILE A 34 -12.74 13.97 8.66
C ILE A 34 -13.73 14.37 7.58
N LEU A 35 -13.63 13.80 6.37
CA LEU A 35 -14.46 14.18 5.23
C LEU A 35 -15.95 13.92 5.48
N THR A 36 -16.31 12.78 6.04
CA THR A 36 -17.71 12.42 6.28
C THR A 36 -18.22 12.85 7.65
N GLY A 37 -17.36 12.88 8.69
CA GLY A 37 -17.73 13.24 10.05
C GLY A 37 -17.80 14.75 10.26
N THR A 38 -16.69 15.46 10.03
CA THR A 38 -16.61 16.91 10.28
C THR A 38 -17.21 17.71 9.14
N PHE A 39 -16.74 17.46 7.89
CA PHE A 39 -17.23 18.20 6.72
C PHE A 39 -18.58 17.72 6.20
N GLN A 40 -19.12 16.61 6.71
CA GLN A 40 -20.40 16.03 6.34
C GLN A 40 -20.57 15.83 4.82
N LEU A 41 -19.46 15.58 4.12
CA LEU A 41 -19.49 15.23 2.71
C LEU A 41 -20.09 13.83 2.55
N ASN A 42 -20.88 13.62 1.49
CA ASN A 42 -21.37 12.29 1.20
C ASN A 42 -20.21 11.35 0.84
N GLU A 43 -20.40 10.05 1.00
CA GLU A 43 -19.36 9.03 0.83
C GLU A 43 -18.86 8.96 -0.61
N THR A 44 -19.70 9.29 -1.60
CA THR A 44 -19.28 9.34 -3.02
C THR A 44 -18.24 10.42 -3.26
N VAL A 45 -18.48 11.64 -2.76
CA VAL A 45 -17.54 12.77 -2.87
C VAL A 45 -16.29 12.49 -2.05
N SER A 46 -16.45 11.98 -0.85
CA SER A 46 -15.32 11.58 0.00
C SER A 46 -14.48 10.50 -0.67
N GLY A 47 -15.10 9.50 -1.29
CA GLY A 47 -14.42 8.46 -2.08
C GLY A 47 -13.67 9.03 -3.29
N ALA A 48 -14.24 10.05 -3.97
CA ALA A 48 -13.56 10.72 -5.07
C ALA A 48 -12.32 11.51 -4.61
N ILE A 49 -12.40 12.16 -3.45
CA ILE A 49 -11.24 12.82 -2.82
C ILE A 49 -10.18 11.80 -2.43
N MET A 50 -10.59 10.66 -1.85
CA MET A 50 -9.68 9.57 -1.50
C MET A 50 -9.00 8.95 -2.73
N ALA A 51 -9.70 8.84 -3.86
CA ALA A 51 -9.12 8.32 -5.11
C ALA A 51 -8.13 9.28 -5.79
N ALA A 52 -8.15 10.57 -5.42
CA ALA A 52 -7.30 11.59 -6.05
C ALA A 52 -5.81 11.30 -5.88
N ASP A 53 -5.39 10.65 -4.80
CA ASP A 53 -4.00 10.24 -4.56
C ASP A 53 -3.51 9.29 -5.66
N ASN A 54 -4.31 8.27 -5.97
CA ASN A 54 -3.98 7.26 -6.99
C ASN A 54 -4.00 7.89 -8.40
N VAL A 55 -4.95 8.78 -8.67
CA VAL A 55 -5.00 9.51 -9.95
C VAL A 55 -3.78 10.40 -10.11
N LEU A 56 -3.42 11.17 -9.08
CA LEU A 56 -2.23 12.03 -9.11
C LEU A 56 -0.94 11.20 -9.21
N ALA A 57 -0.86 10.06 -8.55
CA ALA A 57 0.29 9.16 -8.60
C ALA A 57 0.63 8.72 -10.02
N LEU A 58 -0.38 8.47 -10.89
CA LEU A 58 -0.17 8.10 -12.29
C LEU A 58 0.67 9.13 -13.07
N PHE A 59 0.55 10.40 -12.74
CA PHE A 59 1.26 11.50 -13.39
C PHE A 59 2.50 11.94 -12.60
N LEU A 60 2.38 12.07 -11.29
CA LEU A 60 3.44 12.64 -10.45
C LEU A 60 4.61 11.67 -10.25
N LEU A 61 4.38 10.35 -10.15
CA LEU A 61 5.47 9.41 -9.95
C LEU A 61 6.44 9.37 -11.14
N PRO A 62 5.99 9.22 -12.41
CA PRO A 62 6.89 9.31 -13.55
C PRO A 62 7.54 10.68 -13.68
N LEU A 63 6.79 11.76 -13.44
CA LEU A 63 7.28 13.13 -13.54
C LEU A 63 8.45 13.38 -12.58
N PHE A 64 8.25 13.15 -11.28
CA PHE A 64 9.29 13.38 -10.27
C PHE A 64 10.40 12.34 -10.33
N GLY A 65 10.12 11.13 -10.81
CA GLY A 65 11.13 10.15 -11.18
C GLY A 65 12.10 10.74 -12.23
N ALA A 66 11.56 11.19 -13.37
CA ALA A 66 12.34 11.77 -14.46
C ALA A 66 13.08 13.06 -14.07
N ILE A 67 12.46 13.94 -13.27
CA ILE A 67 13.12 15.16 -12.78
C ILE A 67 14.28 14.79 -11.86
N SER A 68 14.08 13.85 -10.92
CA SER A 68 15.14 13.43 -10.01
C SER A 68 16.29 12.71 -10.70
N ASP A 69 16.01 11.98 -11.81
CA ASP A 69 17.04 11.33 -12.63
C ASP A 69 18.03 12.33 -13.27
N ARG A 70 17.51 13.51 -13.64
CA ARG A 70 18.28 14.60 -14.29
C ARG A 70 18.89 15.58 -13.30
N THR A 71 18.58 15.42 -12.02
CA THR A 71 19.06 16.36 -10.98
C THR A 71 20.43 15.90 -10.48
N GLU A 72 21.37 16.84 -10.42
CA GLU A 72 22.71 16.62 -9.84
C GLU A 72 22.95 17.63 -8.73
N THR A 73 23.10 17.16 -7.51
CA THR A 73 23.41 18.01 -6.35
C THR A 73 24.53 17.40 -5.49
N ARG A 74 25.11 18.24 -4.63
CA ARG A 74 26.16 17.80 -3.68
C ARG A 74 25.69 16.73 -2.68
N ILE A 75 24.38 16.65 -2.41
CA ILE A 75 23.78 15.68 -1.47
C ILE A 75 23.19 14.46 -2.19
N GLY A 76 23.24 14.42 -3.52
CA GLY A 76 22.71 13.34 -4.35
C GLY A 76 21.62 13.84 -5.30
N ARG A 77 21.08 12.93 -6.10
CA ARG A 77 20.02 13.22 -7.05
C ARG A 77 18.62 12.97 -6.45
N ARG A 78 18.49 12.04 -5.51
CA ARG A 78 17.23 11.67 -4.85
C ARG A 78 16.99 12.44 -3.56
N MET A 79 18.06 12.65 -2.79
CA MET A 79 17.99 13.23 -1.44
C MET A 79 17.33 14.61 -1.39
N PRO A 80 17.53 15.56 -2.33
CA PRO A 80 16.86 16.86 -2.29
C PRO A 80 15.33 16.75 -2.33
N PHE A 81 14.81 15.82 -3.15
CA PHE A 81 13.36 15.57 -3.26
C PHE A 81 12.81 14.88 -2.02
N ILE A 82 13.56 13.94 -1.45
CA ILE A 82 13.18 13.26 -0.21
C ILE A 82 13.09 14.27 0.94
N LEU A 83 14.11 15.12 1.12
CA LEU A 83 14.13 16.15 2.16
C LEU A 83 13.04 17.21 1.94
N GLY A 84 13.00 17.80 0.75
CA GLY A 84 12.07 18.88 0.42
C GLY A 84 10.62 18.40 0.44
N GLY A 85 10.34 17.24 -0.16
CA GLY A 85 9.01 16.65 -0.15
C GLY A 85 8.52 16.28 1.25
N THR A 86 9.39 15.68 2.08
CA THR A 86 9.05 15.37 3.49
C THR A 86 8.81 16.62 4.31
N ALA A 87 9.65 17.65 4.17
CA ALA A 87 9.47 18.91 4.88
C ALA A 87 8.16 19.61 4.50
N ALA A 88 7.85 19.68 3.19
CA ALA A 88 6.59 20.22 2.71
C ALA A 88 5.39 19.40 3.19
N ALA A 89 5.47 18.06 3.11
CA ALA A 89 4.43 17.16 3.59
C ALA A 89 4.20 17.32 5.11
N ALA A 90 5.26 17.39 5.91
CA ALA A 90 5.17 17.58 7.36
C ALA A 90 4.47 18.90 7.75
N VAL A 91 4.73 19.98 7.02
CA VAL A 91 4.03 21.25 7.25
C VAL A 91 2.57 21.16 6.82
N LEU A 92 2.32 20.73 5.57
CA LEU A 92 0.97 20.69 5.00
C LEU A 92 0.05 19.73 5.75
N MET A 93 0.54 18.56 6.15
CA MET A 93 -0.29 17.61 6.88
C MET A 93 -0.76 18.12 8.24
N ASN A 94 0.03 18.98 8.93
CA ASN A 94 -0.37 19.58 10.20
C ASN A 94 -1.38 20.74 10.02
N LEU A 95 -1.52 21.31 8.81
CA LEU A 95 -2.56 22.30 8.53
C LEU A 95 -3.95 21.65 8.35
N LEU A 96 -4.01 20.37 7.95
CA LEU A 96 -5.29 19.68 7.75
C LEU A 96 -6.14 19.59 9.03
N PRO A 97 -5.63 19.06 10.16
CA PRO A 97 -6.41 19.01 11.40
C PRO A 97 -6.68 20.40 12.00
N MET A 98 -5.86 21.41 11.71
CA MET A 98 -6.17 22.79 12.10
C MET A 98 -7.43 23.30 11.37
N LEU A 99 -7.53 23.04 10.07
CA LEU A 99 -8.70 23.41 9.26
C LEU A 99 -9.92 22.57 9.63
N ASP A 100 -9.75 21.28 9.97
CA ASP A 100 -10.77 20.39 10.50
C ASP A 100 -11.36 20.94 11.81
N ASN A 101 -10.50 21.25 12.79
CA ASN A 101 -10.89 21.86 14.06
C ASN A 101 -11.55 23.25 13.88
N GLN A 102 -11.06 24.05 12.93
CA GLN A 102 -11.65 25.35 12.61
C GLN A 102 -13.06 25.16 12.04
N TYR A 103 -13.26 24.21 11.14
CA TYR A 103 -14.58 23.93 10.55
C TYR A 103 -15.55 23.41 11.58
N ALA A 104 -15.13 22.52 12.49
CA ALA A 104 -15.96 22.00 13.56
C ALA A 104 -16.50 23.11 14.48
N ASN A 105 -15.71 24.16 14.74
CA ASN A 105 -16.12 25.30 15.56
C ASN A 105 -16.92 26.33 14.77
N HIS A 106 -16.55 26.60 13.50
CA HIS A 106 -17.14 27.62 12.63
C HIS A 106 -17.24 27.08 11.20
N PRO A 107 -18.30 26.34 10.87
CA PRO A 107 -18.50 25.81 9.52
C PRO A 107 -18.50 26.91 8.47
N SER A 108 -17.60 26.80 7.47
CA SER A 108 -17.46 27.76 6.40
C SER A 108 -17.05 27.09 5.09
N PRO A 109 -17.69 27.42 3.94
CA PRO A 109 -17.27 26.91 2.65
C PRO A 109 -15.80 27.24 2.32
N ALA A 110 -15.30 28.38 2.81
CA ALA A 110 -13.91 28.79 2.62
C ALA A 110 -12.95 27.84 3.36
N THR A 111 -13.28 27.40 4.58
CA THR A 111 -12.47 26.43 5.34
C THR A 111 -12.44 25.08 4.64
N LEU A 112 -13.58 24.60 4.12
CA LEU A 112 -13.63 23.37 3.32
C LEU A 112 -12.78 23.49 2.04
N ALA A 113 -12.91 24.61 1.31
CA ALA A 113 -12.08 24.84 0.12
C ALA A 113 -10.59 24.90 0.46
N GLY A 114 -10.22 25.53 1.58
CA GLY A 114 -8.87 25.56 2.12
C GLY A 114 -8.35 24.17 2.46
N PHE A 115 -9.18 23.34 3.11
CA PHE A 115 -8.83 21.95 3.43
C PHE A 115 -8.53 21.14 2.16
N VAL A 116 -9.42 21.20 1.16
CA VAL A 116 -9.22 20.47 -0.12
C VAL A 116 -7.97 20.98 -0.85
N ALA A 117 -7.71 22.29 -0.84
CA ALA A 117 -6.52 22.87 -1.46
C ALA A 117 -5.22 22.41 -0.75
N VAL A 118 -5.19 22.45 0.58
CA VAL A 118 -4.05 21.96 1.37
C VAL A 118 -3.85 20.46 1.18
N LEU A 119 -4.92 19.68 1.12
CA LEU A 119 -4.86 18.24 0.83
C LEU A 119 -4.27 17.98 -0.55
N ALA A 120 -4.71 18.70 -1.58
CA ALA A 120 -4.15 18.57 -2.94
C ALA A 120 -2.65 18.90 -2.97
N LEU A 121 -2.22 19.96 -2.30
CA LEU A 121 -0.80 20.31 -2.17
C LEU A 121 0.00 19.24 -1.40
N LEU A 122 -0.59 18.67 -0.35
CA LEU A 122 0.01 17.58 0.40
C LEU A 122 0.24 16.34 -0.48
N LEU A 123 -0.76 15.95 -1.29
CA LEU A 123 -0.64 14.82 -2.22
C LEU A 123 0.45 15.07 -3.28
N VAL A 124 0.60 16.32 -3.76
CA VAL A 124 1.70 16.69 -4.65
C VAL A 124 3.05 16.58 -3.92
N ALA A 125 3.16 17.08 -2.69
CA ALA A 125 4.38 16.96 -1.88
C ALA A 125 4.77 15.48 -1.66
N MET A 126 3.80 14.62 -1.38
CA MET A 126 4.01 13.18 -1.25
C MET A 126 4.44 12.53 -2.57
N GLY A 127 3.88 12.94 -3.71
CA GLY A 127 4.31 12.51 -5.04
C GLY A 127 5.76 12.90 -5.34
N THR A 128 6.16 14.12 -4.97
CA THR A 128 7.54 14.62 -5.11
C THR A 128 8.54 13.75 -4.35
N TYR A 129 8.16 13.26 -3.19
CA TYR A 129 8.98 12.49 -2.28
C TYR A 129 9.00 10.98 -2.62
N ARG A 130 7.84 10.38 -2.93
CA ARG A 130 7.66 8.93 -3.06
C ARG A 130 8.52 8.33 -4.18
N SER A 131 8.49 8.90 -5.37
CA SER A 131 9.20 8.35 -6.54
C SER A 131 10.72 8.36 -6.36
N PRO A 132 11.38 9.47 -5.94
CA PRO A 132 12.80 9.46 -5.63
C PRO A 132 13.19 8.51 -4.48
N ALA A 133 12.32 8.35 -3.47
CA ALA A 133 12.56 7.42 -2.37
C ALA A 133 12.60 5.95 -2.84
N VAL A 134 11.67 5.57 -3.73
CA VAL A 134 11.65 4.24 -4.35
C VAL A 134 12.91 4.01 -5.19
N ALA A 135 13.34 5.02 -5.97
CA ALA A 135 14.51 4.93 -6.82
C ALA A 135 15.85 4.91 -6.06
N LEU A 136 15.87 5.40 -4.82
CA LEU A 136 17.12 5.44 -4.02
C LEU A 136 17.70 4.05 -3.78
N MET A 137 16.86 3.03 -3.50
CA MET A 137 17.36 1.68 -3.21
C MET A 137 18.12 1.06 -4.39
N PRO A 138 17.56 0.99 -5.61
CA PRO A 138 18.29 0.44 -6.75
C PRO A 138 19.50 1.28 -7.13
N ASP A 139 19.53 2.59 -6.86
CA ASP A 139 20.68 3.45 -7.14
C ASP A 139 21.91 3.11 -6.27
N VAL A 140 21.67 2.62 -5.05
CA VAL A 140 22.74 2.31 -4.07
C VAL A 140 22.92 0.81 -3.84
N THR A 141 22.26 -0.05 -4.62
CA THR A 141 22.30 -1.52 -4.47
C THR A 141 22.60 -2.18 -5.81
N PRO A 142 23.65 -3.02 -5.89
CA PRO A 142 24.01 -3.75 -7.11
C PRO A 142 22.86 -4.63 -7.62
N LYS A 143 22.74 -4.73 -8.97
CA LYS A 143 21.65 -5.46 -9.64
C LYS A 143 21.33 -6.85 -9.06
N PRO A 144 22.32 -7.76 -8.82
CA PRO A 144 22.01 -9.08 -8.26
C PRO A 144 21.45 -9.08 -6.84
N LEU A 145 21.59 -7.97 -6.11
CA LEU A 145 21.12 -7.84 -4.72
C LEU A 145 19.84 -7.01 -4.58
N ARG A 146 19.31 -6.44 -5.67
CA ARG A 146 18.13 -5.56 -5.64
C ARG A 146 16.89 -6.26 -5.09
N SER A 147 16.65 -7.53 -5.44
CA SER A 147 15.52 -8.30 -4.91
C SER A 147 15.57 -8.41 -3.38
N LYS A 148 16.76 -8.74 -2.82
CA LYS A 148 16.94 -8.77 -1.36
C LYS A 148 16.83 -7.37 -0.72
N GLY A 149 17.31 -6.35 -1.41
CA GLY A 149 17.16 -4.96 -0.99
C GLY A 149 15.69 -4.55 -0.94
N ASN A 150 14.92 -4.89 -1.98
CA ASN A 150 13.50 -4.61 -2.05
C ASN A 150 12.71 -5.27 -0.90
N ALA A 151 13.03 -6.53 -0.59
CA ALA A 151 12.44 -7.22 0.56
C ALA A 151 12.58 -6.45 1.88
N ILE A 152 13.79 -5.91 2.14
CA ILE A 152 14.07 -5.17 3.38
C ILE A 152 13.34 -3.82 3.39
N ILE A 153 13.32 -3.07 2.28
CA ILE A 153 12.64 -1.77 2.27
C ILE A 153 11.12 -1.91 2.37
N ASN A 154 10.54 -2.95 1.76
CA ASN A 154 9.11 -3.24 1.90
C ASN A 154 8.75 -3.63 3.35
N LEU A 155 9.60 -4.45 4.01
CA LEU A 155 9.44 -4.74 5.43
C LEU A 155 9.50 -3.47 6.28
N MET A 156 10.41 -2.53 5.98
CA MET A 156 10.47 -1.23 6.65
C MET A 156 9.21 -0.40 6.42
N GLY A 157 8.63 -0.47 5.22
CA GLY A 157 7.32 0.12 4.93
C GLY A 157 6.22 -0.46 5.82
N ALA A 158 6.14 -1.79 5.91
CA ALA A 158 5.18 -2.46 6.79
C ALA A 158 5.36 -2.07 8.27
N VAL A 159 6.61 -1.92 8.74
CA VAL A 159 6.90 -1.40 10.09
C VAL A 159 6.36 0.01 10.26
N GLY A 160 6.45 0.87 9.23
CA GLY A 160 5.88 2.23 9.27
C GLY A 160 4.36 2.23 9.45
N GLY A 161 3.65 1.38 8.70
CA GLY A 161 2.20 1.19 8.84
C GLY A 161 1.82 0.67 10.23
N ILE A 162 2.52 -0.34 10.74
CA ILE A 162 2.31 -0.88 12.09
C ILE A 162 2.55 0.20 13.16
N LEU A 163 3.62 0.97 13.01
CA LEU A 163 3.96 2.04 13.96
C LEU A 163 2.83 3.08 14.03
N TYR A 164 2.31 3.51 12.88
CA TYR A 164 1.15 4.40 12.85
C TYR A 164 -0.06 3.78 13.54
N LEU A 165 -0.43 2.54 13.18
CA LEU A 165 -1.61 1.87 13.73
C LEU A 165 -1.52 1.70 15.25
N ALA A 166 -0.34 1.37 15.76
CA ALA A 166 -0.08 1.28 17.21
C ALA A 166 -0.23 2.64 17.90
N VAL A 167 0.33 3.71 17.30
CA VAL A 167 0.19 5.08 17.81
C VAL A 167 -1.28 5.50 17.83
N ALA A 168 -2.02 5.27 16.73
CA ALA A 168 -3.44 5.60 16.65
C ALA A 168 -4.29 4.83 17.68
N ALA A 169 -4.02 3.53 17.86
CA ALA A 169 -4.71 2.70 18.85
C ALA A 169 -4.52 3.20 20.29
N VAL A 170 -3.30 3.64 20.63
CA VAL A 170 -2.98 4.14 21.96
C VAL A 170 -3.51 5.56 22.18
N MET A 171 -3.41 6.44 21.17
CA MET A 171 -3.82 7.84 21.32
C MET A 171 -5.33 8.04 21.30
N TYR A 172 -6.07 7.21 20.55
CA TYR A 172 -7.52 7.35 20.33
C TYR A 172 -8.29 6.08 20.72
N PRO A 173 -8.13 5.57 21.97
CA PRO A 173 -8.97 4.47 22.44
C PRO A 173 -10.44 4.90 22.44
N THR A 174 -11.36 3.94 22.27
CA THR A 174 -12.81 4.20 22.20
C THR A 174 -13.31 5.02 23.39
N SER A 175 -12.77 4.78 24.59
CA SER A 175 -13.11 5.55 25.80
C SER A 175 -12.84 7.06 25.71
N ARG A 176 -11.97 7.51 24.81
CA ARG A 176 -11.68 8.94 24.57
C ARG A 176 -12.54 9.55 23.47
N THR A 177 -13.04 8.74 22.56
CA THR A 177 -13.77 9.21 21.37
C THR A 177 -15.27 8.99 21.48
N GLU A 178 -15.70 8.13 22.40
CA GLU A 178 -17.11 7.83 22.63
C GLU A 178 -17.86 9.08 23.11
N GLY A 179 -18.94 9.42 22.39
CA GLY A 179 -19.76 10.60 22.69
C GLY A 179 -19.14 11.95 22.33
N ALA A 180 -17.95 12.00 21.79
CA ALA A 180 -17.36 13.25 21.33
C ALA A 180 -18.06 13.76 20.07
N VAL A 181 -18.49 15.03 20.08
CA VAL A 181 -19.11 15.71 18.93
C VAL A 181 -18.09 15.90 17.80
N HIS A 182 -16.84 16.14 18.18
CA HIS A 182 -15.71 16.27 17.27
C HIS A 182 -14.45 15.68 17.94
N VAL A 183 -13.62 15.02 17.14
CA VAL A 183 -12.37 14.43 17.61
C VAL A 183 -11.20 15.22 17.00
N ASP A 184 -10.36 15.83 17.86
CA ASP A 184 -9.16 16.53 17.42
C ASP A 184 -8.05 15.53 17.05
N TYR A 185 -7.72 15.46 15.77
CA TYR A 185 -6.63 14.62 15.25
C TYR A 185 -5.27 15.34 15.18
N GLN A 186 -5.18 16.62 15.56
CA GLN A 186 -3.92 17.38 15.46
C GLN A 186 -2.73 16.72 16.18
N PRO A 187 -2.87 16.14 17.40
CA PRO A 187 -1.77 15.43 18.04
C PRO A 187 -1.27 14.23 17.24
N LEU A 188 -2.16 13.49 16.57
CA LEU A 188 -1.79 12.34 15.74
C LEU A 188 -0.98 12.76 14.52
N PHE A 189 -1.45 13.79 13.80
CA PHE A 189 -0.73 14.34 12.64
C PHE A 189 0.64 14.86 13.03
N LEU A 190 0.76 15.51 14.18
CA LEU A 190 2.04 15.96 14.71
C LEU A 190 2.99 14.78 14.98
N VAL A 191 2.52 13.73 15.65
CA VAL A 191 3.34 12.54 15.94
C VAL A 191 3.79 11.86 14.65
N VAL A 192 2.91 11.69 13.68
CA VAL A 192 3.27 11.08 12.39
C VAL A 192 4.26 11.95 11.62
N SER A 193 4.07 13.27 11.59
CA SER A 193 5.03 14.18 10.94
C SER A 193 6.41 14.16 11.61
N LEU A 194 6.47 14.02 12.92
CA LEU A 194 7.73 13.85 13.66
C LEU A 194 8.41 12.51 13.35
N ILE A 195 7.63 11.42 13.25
CA ILE A 195 8.15 10.10 12.82
C ILE A 195 8.73 10.20 11.41
N MET A 196 8.01 10.83 10.47
CA MET A 196 8.47 11.04 9.11
C MET A 196 9.77 11.86 9.05
N ALA A 197 9.78 12.99 9.76
CA ALA A 197 10.95 13.88 9.80
C ALA A 197 12.16 13.16 10.43
N ALA A 198 11.96 12.48 11.56
CA ALA A 198 13.03 11.73 12.22
C ALA A 198 13.61 10.63 11.33
N ALA A 199 12.75 9.83 10.65
CA ALA A 199 13.19 8.79 9.74
C ALA A 199 14.04 9.36 8.59
N VAL A 200 13.59 10.46 7.98
CA VAL A 200 14.30 11.09 6.85
C VAL A 200 15.56 11.82 7.31
N VAL A 201 15.58 12.43 8.48
CA VAL A 201 16.80 13.03 9.06
C VAL A 201 17.85 11.95 9.35
N VAL A 202 17.46 10.82 9.95
CA VAL A 202 18.37 9.69 10.18
C VAL A 202 18.89 9.14 8.85
N LEU A 203 18.02 8.98 7.85
CA LEU A 203 18.42 8.58 6.49
C LEU A 203 19.48 9.53 5.92
N PHE A 204 19.23 10.83 5.95
CA PHE A 204 20.14 11.86 5.43
C PHE A 204 21.50 11.87 6.12
N LEU A 205 21.52 11.75 7.44
CA LEU A 205 22.76 11.78 8.23
C LEU A 205 23.60 10.50 8.06
N THR A 206 22.96 9.38 7.74
CA THR A 206 23.63 8.06 7.72
C THR A 206 23.93 7.55 6.30
N VAL A 207 23.11 7.93 5.29
CA VAL A 207 23.23 7.45 3.92
C VAL A 207 23.77 8.56 3.02
N ARG A 208 25.03 8.45 2.62
CA ARG A 208 25.67 9.37 1.67
C ARG A 208 25.41 8.91 0.24
N GLU A 209 24.25 9.29 -0.31
CA GLU A 209 23.81 8.88 -1.65
C GLU A 209 24.89 9.02 -2.73
N PRO A 210 25.61 10.19 -2.91
CA PRO A 210 26.53 10.35 -4.02
C PRO A 210 27.66 9.31 -3.98
N LYS A 211 28.21 9.05 -2.78
CA LYS A 211 29.29 8.08 -2.61
C LYS A 211 28.82 6.65 -2.93
N LEU A 212 27.67 6.27 -2.41
CA LEU A 212 27.14 4.92 -2.56
C LEU A 212 26.69 4.64 -4.00
N ALA A 213 26.06 5.62 -4.65
CA ALA A 213 25.65 5.51 -6.04
C ALA A 213 26.86 5.42 -6.98
N GLU A 214 27.96 6.13 -6.67
CA GLU A 214 29.20 6.05 -7.44
C GLU A 214 29.90 4.69 -7.21
N GLU A 215 29.97 4.20 -5.98
CA GLU A 215 30.47 2.86 -5.67
C GLU A 215 29.68 1.78 -6.43
N ASN A 216 28.35 1.90 -6.45
CA ASN A 216 27.48 0.96 -7.16
C ASN A 216 27.70 1.01 -8.68
N ARG A 217 27.76 2.21 -9.28
CA ARG A 217 28.05 2.37 -10.72
C ARG A 217 29.38 1.77 -11.13
N ARG A 218 30.44 1.94 -10.31
CA ARG A 218 31.76 1.32 -10.56
C ARG A 218 31.70 -0.20 -10.49
N LEU A 219 30.95 -0.75 -9.53
CA LEU A 219 30.75 -2.20 -9.42
C LEU A 219 29.99 -2.75 -10.63
N GLU A 220 28.90 -2.10 -11.06
CA GLU A 220 28.13 -2.51 -12.22
C GLU A 220 28.95 -2.39 -13.53
N ALA A 221 29.74 -1.34 -13.67
CA ALA A 221 30.67 -1.19 -14.82
C ALA A 221 31.78 -2.24 -14.86
N ALA A 222 32.21 -2.76 -13.69
CA ALA A 222 33.18 -3.84 -13.59
C ALA A 222 32.60 -5.23 -13.87
N HIS A 223 31.26 -5.35 -13.88
CA HIS A 223 30.50 -6.60 -14.05
C HIS A 223 29.42 -6.47 -15.13
N PRO A 224 29.82 -6.25 -16.40
CA PRO A 224 28.86 -6.08 -17.51
C PRO A 224 27.96 -7.32 -17.73
N GLU A 225 28.36 -8.48 -17.22
CA GLU A 225 27.55 -9.70 -17.23
C GLU A 225 26.24 -9.58 -16.45
N TRP A 226 26.10 -8.60 -15.54
CA TRP A 226 24.84 -8.34 -14.83
C TRP A 226 23.80 -7.64 -15.73
N ASP A 227 24.23 -7.01 -16.84
CA ASP A 227 23.35 -6.39 -17.82
C ASP A 227 22.84 -7.42 -18.85
N LEU A 228 23.62 -8.45 -19.15
CA LEU A 228 23.28 -9.46 -20.15
C LEU A 228 22.12 -10.37 -19.73
N ALA A 229 21.77 -10.41 -18.44
CA ALA A 229 20.64 -11.19 -17.94
C ALA A 229 19.25 -10.58 -18.28
N GLU A 230 19.20 -9.34 -18.77
CA GLU A 230 17.96 -8.65 -19.14
C GLU A 230 17.65 -8.68 -20.65
N ASP A 231 18.65 -8.99 -21.51
CA ASP A 231 18.50 -8.91 -22.97
C ASP A 231 18.65 -10.30 -23.62
N ASP A 232 17.66 -11.16 -23.40
CA ASP A 232 17.49 -12.37 -24.20
C ASP A 232 16.72 -11.99 -25.47
N GLY A 233 17.45 -11.56 -26.51
CA GLY A 233 17.00 -11.04 -27.81
C GLY A 233 16.01 -11.89 -28.62
N SER A 234 15.10 -12.59 -27.97
CA SER A 234 13.99 -13.32 -28.56
C SER A 234 12.86 -12.36 -28.88
N GLY A 235 12.68 -12.09 -30.17
CA GLY A 235 11.70 -11.16 -30.72
C GLY A 235 10.28 -11.30 -30.17
N HIS A 236 9.51 -10.22 -30.29
CA HIS A 236 8.09 -10.09 -29.90
C HIS A 236 7.21 -11.17 -30.52
N GLU A 237 7.26 -12.38 -30.02
CA GLU A 237 6.29 -13.42 -30.41
C GLU A 237 4.96 -13.18 -29.71
N THR A 238 3.88 -13.15 -30.50
CA THR A 238 2.54 -13.03 -29.97
C THR A 238 2.19 -14.24 -29.11
N LEU A 239 1.74 -13.99 -27.87
CA LEU A 239 1.31 -15.05 -26.95
C LEU A 239 0.24 -15.95 -27.61
N PRO A 240 0.30 -17.26 -27.40
CA PRO A 240 -0.76 -18.17 -27.82
C PRO A 240 -2.13 -17.76 -27.25
N ALA A 241 -3.20 -17.93 -28.02
CA ALA A 241 -4.55 -17.53 -27.63
C ALA A 241 -5.00 -18.09 -26.25
N PRO A 242 -4.70 -19.37 -25.87
CA PRO A 242 -5.02 -19.87 -24.54
C PRO A 242 -4.30 -19.14 -23.39
N VAL A 243 -3.04 -18.71 -23.61
CA VAL A 243 -2.26 -17.96 -22.63
C VAL A 243 -2.81 -16.54 -22.47
N LYS A 244 -3.13 -15.86 -23.61
CA LYS A 244 -3.80 -14.54 -23.58
C LYS A 244 -5.11 -14.58 -22.79
N ARG A 245 -5.91 -15.63 -22.98
CA ARG A 245 -7.17 -15.81 -22.25
C ARG A 245 -6.93 -16.00 -20.76
N SER A 246 -5.94 -16.83 -20.38
CA SER A 246 -5.54 -17.00 -18.97
C SER A 246 -5.06 -15.70 -18.35
N LEU A 247 -4.23 -14.93 -19.05
CA LEU A 247 -3.77 -13.62 -18.60
C LEU A 247 -4.95 -12.66 -18.39
N GLY A 248 -5.90 -12.60 -19.33
CA GLY A 248 -7.10 -11.78 -19.20
C GLY A 248 -7.91 -12.12 -17.94
N PHE A 249 -8.15 -13.42 -17.68
CA PHE A 249 -8.83 -13.85 -16.45
C PHE A 249 -8.03 -13.50 -15.20
N LEU A 250 -6.69 -13.63 -15.24
CA LEU A 250 -5.85 -13.28 -14.09
C LEU A 250 -5.89 -11.78 -13.80
N LEU A 251 -5.78 -10.92 -14.83
CA LEU A 251 -5.85 -9.45 -14.67
C LEU A 251 -7.22 -9.00 -14.15
N VAL A 252 -8.31 -9.60 -14.62
CA VAL A 252 -9.66 -9.37 -14.08
C VAL A 252 -9.73 -9.81 -12.62
N SER A 253 -9.18 -10.98 -12.27
CA SER A 253 -9.14 -11.46 -10.88
C SER A 253 -8.36 -10.49 -10.00
N ILE A 254 -7.22 -9.96 -10.49
CA ILE A 254 -6.42 -8.93 -9.80
C ILE A 254 -7.29 -7.71 -9.50
N SER A 255 -7.97 -7.14 -10.49
CA SER A 255 -8.86 -6.01 -10.24
C SER A 255 -9.94 -6.33 -9.20
N LEU A 256 -10.57 -7.50 -9.27
CA LEU A 256 -11.67 -7.88 -8.38
C LEU A 256 -11.22 -8.02 -6.92
N TRP A 257 -10.09 -8.68 -6.64
CA TRP A 257 -9.64 -8.76 -5.24
C TRP A 257 -9.07 -7.44 -4.72
N PHE A 258 -8.47 -6.59 -5.59
CA PHE A 258 -8.12 -5.23 -5.19
C PHE A 258 -9.36 -4.39 -4.89
N ILE A 259 -10.44 -4.50 -5.67
CA ILE A 259 -11.73 -3.86 -5.40
C ILE A 259 -12.27 -4.32 -4.03
N ALA A 260 -12.25 -5.62 -3.75
CA ALA A 260 -12.71 -6.16 -2.48
C ALA A 260 -11.89 -5.62 -1.29
N TYR A 261 -10.58 -5.72 -1.37
CA TYR A 261 -9.67 -5.35 -0.28
C TYR A 261 -9.63 -3.84 -0.05
N ASN A 262 -9.44 -3.04 -1.12
CA ASN A 262 -9.37 -1.58 -1.00
C ASN A 262 -10.69 -0.96 -0.55
N GLY A 263 -11.84 -1.55 -0.92
CA GLY A 263 -13.13 -1.11 -0.40
C GLY A 263 -13.16 -1.15 1.13
N VAL A 264 -12.68 -2.25 1.71
CA VAL A 264 -12.60 -2.38 3.16
C VAL A 264 -11.54 -1.46 3.75
N THR A 265 -10.31 -1.43 3.23
CA THR A 265 -9.23 -0.62 3.82
C THR A 265 -9.55 0.87 3.81
N THR A 266 -10.20 1.38 2.76
CA THR A 266 -10.59 2.80 2.65
C THR A 266 -11.73 3.16 3.61
N TRP A 267 -12.75 2.30 3.73
CA TRP A 267 -13.99 2.66 4.45
C TRP A 267 -14.10 2.02 5.83
N PHE A 268 -13.19 1.13 6.23
CA PHE A 268 -13.31 0.35 7.47
C PHE A 268 -13.33 1.22 8.72
N THR A 269 -12.47 2.24 8.81
CA THR A 269 -12.42 3.11 9.99
C THR A 269 -13.74 3.85 10.17
N ARG A 270 -14.31 4.35 9.09
CA ARG A 270 -15.63 5.02 9.13
C ARG A 270 -16.76 4.01 9.37
N TYR A 271 -16.67 2.82 8.79
CA TYR A 271 -17.62 1.73 9.06
C TYR A 271 -17.67 1.39 10.56
N VAL A 272 -16.55 1.25 11.22
CA VAL A 272 -16.47 0.95 12.65
C VAL A 272 -17.09 2.07 13.47
N ALA A 273 -16.85 3.32 13.10
CA ALA A 273 -17.45 4.48 13.79
C ALA A 273 -18.99 4.49 13.64
N GLU A 274 -19.51 4.25 12.45
CA GLU A 274 -20.95 4.34 12.17
C GLU A 274 -21.74 3.10 12.61
N VAL A 275 -21.19 1.91 12.47
CA VAL A 275 -21.91 0.65 12.70
C VAL A 275 -21.71 0.12 14.11
N MET A 276 -20.52 0.35 14.69
CA MET A 276 -20.12 -0.20 15.97
C MET A 276 -19.92 0.86 17.05
N GLY A 277 -20.05 2.15 16.72
CA GLY A 277 -19.88 3.24 17.68
C GLY A 277 -18.46 3.35 18.25
N GLU A 278 -17.47 2.72 17.61
CA GLU A 278 -16.08 2.73 18.08
C GLU A 278 -15.22 3.69 17.25
N GLY A 279 -14.26 4.35 17.92
CA GLY A 279 -13.39 5.33 17.30
C GLY A 279 -12.23 4.75 16.50
N LEU A 280 -11.34 5.65 16.09
CA LEU A 280 -10.12 5.34 15.32
C LEU A 280 -9.27 4.24 15.97
N GLY A 281 -9.16 4.18 17.31
CA GLY A 281 -8.34 3.22 18.02
C GLY A 281 -8.82 1.78 17.85
N GLY A 282 -10.13 1.52 17.91
CA GLY A 282 -10.71 0.19 17.68
C GLY A 282 -10.43 -0.30 16.27
N ALA A 283 -10.71 0.54 15.26
CA ALA A 283 -10.41 0.24 13.86
C ALA A 283 -8.91 0.01 13.64
N SER A 284 -8.06 0.88 14.20
CA SER A 284 -6.58 0.75 14.08
C SER A 284 -6.06 -0.53 14.69
N THR A 285 -6.64 -1.00 15.80
CA THR A 285 -6.26 -2.28 16.41
C THR A 285 -6.60 -3.45 15.50
N CYS A 286 -7.78 -3.47 14.87
CA CYS A 286 -8.14 -4.51 13.90
C CYS A 286 -7.17 -4.52 12.68
N LEU A 287 -6.86 -3.35 12.12
CA LEU A 287 -5.93 -3.20 11.00
C LEU A 287 -4.50 -3.58 11.39
N LEU A 288 -4.08 -3.26 12.63
CA LEU A 288 -2.80 -3.67 13.18
C LEU A 288 -2.65 -5.20 13.21
N VAL A 289 -3.68 -5.88 13.71
CA VAL A 289 -3.72 -7.35 13.76
C VAL A 289 -3.69 -7.94 12.34
N ALA A 290 -4.43 -7.36 11.39
CA ALA A 290 -4.42 -7.79 9.98
C ALA A 290 -3.03 -7.63 9.36
N THR A 291 -2.39 -6.48 9.55
CA THR A 291 -1.05 -6.20 9.00
C THR A 291 0.02 -7.11 9.63
N ALA A 292 -0.03 -7.31 10.94
CA ALA A 292 0.86 -8.25 11.62
C ALA A 292 0.63 -9.69 11.13
N GLY A 293 -0.62 -10.10 10.96
CA GLY A 293 -1.00 -11.39 10.40
C GLY A 293 -0.47 -11.60 8.98
N ALA A 294 -0.52 -10.57 8.13
CA ALA A 294 0.06 -10.60 6.80
C ALA A 294 1.58 -10.81 6.86
N ILE A 295 2.30 -10.01 7.64
CA ILE A 295 3.78 -10.08 7.73
C ILE A 295 4.23 -11.45 8.21
N VAL A 296 3.63 -11.98 9.27
CA VAL A 296 3.96 -13.32 9.80
C VAL A 296 3.66 -14.41 8.76
N SER A 297 2.64 -14.19 7.93
CA SER A 297 2.18 -15.16 6.93
C SER A 297 3.03 -15.21 5.67
N TYR A 298 3.84 -14.19 5.35
CA TYR A 298 4.61 -14.14 4.08
C TYR A 298 5.52 -15.36 3.91
N ILE A 299 6.25 -15.74 4.95
CA ILE A 299 7.19 -16.90 4.90
C ILE A 299 6.43 -18.23 4.70
N PRO A 300 5.43 -18.60 5.53
CA PRO A 300 4.69 -19.83 5.34
C PRO A 300 3.89 -19.87 4.05
N VAL A 301 3.38 -18.74 3.59
CA VAL A 301 2.68 -18.63 2.29
C VAL A 301 3.63 -18.86 1.12
N GLY A 302 4.83 -18.29 1.13
CA GLY A 302 5.86 -18.57 0.13
C GLY A 302 6.24 -20.06 0.09
N ALA A 303 6.38 -20.70 1.24
CA ALA A 303 6.62 -22.15 1.33
C ALA A 303 5.42 -22.97 0.81
N ALA A 304 4.20 -22.56 1.10
CA ALA A 304 2.99 -23.20 0.57
C ALA A 304 2.91 -23.07 -0.95
N ALA A 305 3.20 -21.89 -1.51
CA ALA A 305 3.19 -21.65 -2.95
C ALA A 305 4.24 -22.52 -3.69
N SER A 306 5.42 -22.71 -3.10
CA SER A 306 6.44 -23.59 -3.69
C SER A 306 6.04 -25.08 -3.66
N ARG A 307 5.22 -25.48 -2.68
CA ARG A 307 4.77 -26.89 -2.54
C ARG A 307 3.51 -27.18 -3.37
N PHE A 308 2.51 -26.32 -3.28
CA PHE A 308 1.17 -26.57 -3.83
C PHE A 308 0.90 -25.84 -5.16
N GLY A 309 1.75 -24.88 -5.55
CA GLY A 309 1.60 -24.00 -6.69
C GLY A 309 0.96 -22.66 -6.32
N ARG A 310 1.26 -21.64 -7.13
CA ARG A 310 0.78 -20.26 -6.90
C ARG A 310 -0.73 -20.11 -7.06
N LYS A 311 -1.28 -20.72 -8.11
CA LYS A 311 -2.73 -20.69 -8.38
C LYS A 311 -3.54 -21.20 -7.18
N LYS A 312 -3.17 -22.36 -6.61
CA LYS A 312 -3.90 -22.93 -5.46
C LYS A 312 -3.76 -22.07 -4.22
N THR A 313 -2.60 -21.46 -4.01
CA THR A 313 -2.36 -20.54 -2.89
C THR A 313 -3.18 -19.26 -3.03
N ILE A 314 -3.29 -18.68 -4.23
CA ILE A 314 -4.17 -17.52 -4.50
C ILE A 314 -5.64 -17.92 -4.30
N LEU A 315 -6.09 -19.04 -4.85
CA LEU A 315 -7.47 -19.51 -4.67
C LEU A 315 -7.83 -19.70 -3.19
N PHE A 316 -6.93 -20.29 -2.40
CA PHE A 316 -7.09 -20.37 -0.94
C PHE A 316 -7.21 -18.96 -0.31
N GLY A 317 -6.30 -18.05 -0.67
CA GLY A 317 -6.30 -16.67 -0.15
C GLY A 317 -7.61 -15.95 -0.47
N VAL A 318 -8.06 -16.00 -1.72
CA VAL A 318 -9.29 -15.32 -2.16
C VAL A 318 -10.54 -15.93 -1.51
N ALA A 319 -10.61 -17.25 -1.39
CA ALA A 319 -11.71 -17.94 -0.70
C ALA A 319 -11.74 -17.57 0.79
N LEU A 320 -10.58 -17.57 1.45
CA LEU A 320 -10.44 -17.18 2.85
C LEU A 320 -10.83 -15.71 3.04
N LEU A 321 -10.43 -14.81 2.14
CA LEU A 321 -10.79 -13.38 2.16
C LEU A 321 -12.31 -13.19 2.07
N ALA A 322 -12.97 -13.88 1.13
CA ALA A 322 -14.43 -13.85 0.98
C ALA A 322 -15.13 -14.36 2.24
N ALA A 323 -14.66 -15.48 2.80
CA ALA A 323 -15.21 -16.06 4.05
C ALA A 323 -15.03 -15.10 5.24
N CYS A 324 -13.86 -14.48 5.39
CA CYS A 324 -13.60 -13.50 6.43
C CYS A 324 -14.49 -12.27 6.32
N PHE A 325 -14.73 -11.75 5.10
CA PHE A 325 -15.64 -10.62 4.92
C PHE A 325 -17.11 -11.00 5.21
N LEU A 326 -17.56 -12.18 4.81
CA LEU A 326 -18.88 -12.68 5.20
C LEU A 326 -19.01 -12.84 6.72
N LEU A 327 -18.00 -13.40 7.36
CA LEU A 327 -18.00 -13.53 8.83
C LEU A 327 -17.92 -12.16 9.51
N GLY A 328 -17.16 -11.20 8.97
CA GLY A 328 -17.15 -9.82 9.42
C GLY A 328 -18.54 -9.18 9.36
N PHE A 329 -19.29 -9.39 8.27
CA PHE A 329 -20.68 -8.94 8.16
C PHE A 329 -21.56 -9.54 9.25
N VAL A 330 -21.50 -10.87 9.46
CA VAL A 330 -22.29 -11.55 10.49
C VAL A 330 -21.97 -11.02 11.88
N LEU A 331 -20.67 -10.90 12.22
CA LEU A 331 -20.23 -10.43 13.53
C LEU A 331 -20.64 -8.98 13.79
N THR A 332 -20.47 -8.08 12.82
CA THR A 332 -20.87 -6.66 12.98
C THR A 332 -22.37 -6.44 12.91
N THR A 333 -23.15 -7.44 12.48
CA THR A 333 -24.60 -7.43 12.58
C THR A 333 -25.08 -7.97 13.93
N ALA A 334 -24.37 -8.97 14.48
CA ALA A 334 -24.71 -9.62 15.74
C ALA A 334 -24.25 -8.80 16.97
N TYR A 335 -23.16 -8.04 16.85
CA TYR A 335 -22.55 -7.29 17.96
C TYR A 335 -22.41 -5.81 17.62
N SER A 336 -22.67 -4.96 18.60
CA SER A 336 -22.53 -3.49 18.49
C SER A 336 -21.15 -2.97 18.88
N SER A 337 -20.22 -3.84 19.28
CA SER A 337 -18.85 -3.49 19.66
C SER A 337 -17.85 -4.53 19.13
N ILE A 338 -16.59 -4.17 19.03
CA ILE A 338 -15.53 -5.08 18.56
C ILE A 338 -15.37 -6.23 19.57
N GLN A 339 -15.55 -7.45 19.10
CA GLN A 339 -15.39 -8.66 19.88
C GLN A 339 -14.02 -9.29 19.64
N PRO A 340 -13.43 -10.04 20.61
CA PRO A 340 -12.12 -10.69 20.44
C PRO A 340 -12.02 -11.61 19.20
N ILE A 341 -13.13 -12.23 18.80
CA ILE A 341 -13.19 -13.07 17.59
C ILE A 341 -12.93 -12.25 16.31
N MET A 342 -13.23 -10.96 16.30
CA MET A 342 -12.96 -10.09 15.15
C MET A 342 -11.47 -9.91 14.91
N TYR A 343 -10.65 -9.87 15.96
CA TYR A 343 -9.20 -9.83 15.79
C TYR A 343 -8.66 -11.09 15.09
N LEU A 344 -9.24 -12.27 15.40
CA LEU A 344 -8.89 -13.49 14.67
C LEU A 344 -9.30 -13.40 13.20
N VAL A 345 -10.49 -12.89 12.91
CA VAL A 345 -10.94 -12.66 11.51
C VAL A 345 -9.99 -11.72 10.78
N PHE A 346 -9.55 -10.63 11.41
CA PHE A 346 -8.59 -9.69 10.80
C PHE A 346 -7.19 -10.31 10.63
N ALA A 347 -6.73 -11.14 11.55
CA ALA A 347 -5.50 -11.92 11.36
C ALA A 347 -5.59 -12.85 10.15
N LEU A 348 -6.74 -13.50 9.94
CA LEU A 348 -7.01 -14.33 8.78
C LEU A 348 -7.16 -13.52 7.48
N VAL A 349 -7.70 -12.30 7.53
CA VAL A 349 -7.68 -11.34 6.40
C VAL A 349 -6.23 -11.04 5.99
N GLY A 350 -5.34 -10.81 6.98
CA GLY A 350 -3.93 -10.61 6.73
C GLY A 350 -3.25 -11.81 6.06
N LEU A 351 -3.51 -13.02 6.56
CA LEU A 351 -3.05 -14.28 5.93
C LEU A 351 -3.58 -14.41 4.49
N ALA A 352 -4.87 -14.15 4.28
CA ALA A 352 -5.51 -14.22 2.97
C ALA A 352 -4.87 -13.24 1.98
N TRP A 353 -4.65 -12.00 2.42
CA TRP A 353 -3.98 -10.97 1.61
C TRP A 353 -2.54 -11.35 1.27
N ALA A 354 -1.78 -11.88 2.23
CA ALA A 354 -0.43 -12.37 1.98
C ALA A 354 -0.41 -13.49 0.92
N ALA A 355 -1.37 -14.43 1.00
CA ALA A 355 -1.49 -15.53 0.04
C ALA A 355 -1.78 -15.05 -1.39
N ILE A 356 -2.51 -13.96 -1.54
CA ILE A 356 -2.80 -13.32 -2.82
C ILE A 356 -1.59 -12.54 -3.31
N ASN A 357 -1.10 -11.61 -2.49
CA ASN A 357 -0.13 -10.58 -2.90
C ASN A 357 1.22 -11.15 -3.30
N VAL A 358 1.79 -12.06 -2.49
CA VAL A 358 3.08 -12.72 -2.78
C VAL A 358 3.08 -13.48 -4.10
N ASN A 359 1.93 -13.96 -4.56
CA ASN A 359 1.85 -14.87 -5.71
C ASN A 359 1.31 -14.21 -6.98
N SER A 360 0.63 -13.07 -6.88
CA SER A 360 -0.10 -12.47 -7.99
C SER A 360 0.80 -11.89 -9.09
N LEU A 361 1.73 -11.01 -8.74
CA LEU A 361 2.68 -10.44 -9.72
C LEU A 361 3.58 -11.51 -10.34
N PRO A 362 4.25 -12.41 -9.56
CA PRO A 362 5.02 -13.48 -10.14
C PRO A 362 4.22 -14.36 -11.12
N MET A 363 2.95 -14.63 -10.84
CA MET A 363 2.11 -15.43 -11.73
C MET A 363 1.82 -14.73 -13.06
N VAL A 364 1.69 -13.39 -13.07
CA VAL A 364 1.55 -12.58 -14.30
C VAL A 364 2.85 -12.63 -15.10
N VAL A 365 3.99 -12.42 -14.45
CA VAL A 365 5.31 -12.39 -15.09
C VAL A 365 5.70 -13.76 -15.65
N GLU A 366 5.32 -14.85 -15.01
CA GLU A 366 5.58 -16.22 -15.53
C GLU A 366 4.83 -16.57 -16.83
N MET A 367 3.79 -15.80 -17.18
CA MET A 367 3.10 -15.96 -18.48
C MET A 367 3.84 -15.28 -19.62
N CYS A 368 4.84 -14.43 -19.36
CA CYS A 368 5.64 -13.78 -20.38
C CYS A 368 6.95 -14.51 -20.64
N ARG A 369 7.59 -14.18 -21.76
CA ARG A 369 8.96 -14.55 -22.07
C ARG A 369 9.90 -13.39 -21.68
N GLY A 370 11.17 -13.66 -21.39
CA GLY A 370 12.13 -12.78 -20.74
C GLY A 370 12.16 -11.31 -21.19
N SER A 371 11.97 -11.01 -22.48
CA SER A 371 11.96 -9.63 -23.01
C SER A 371 10.73 -8.79 -22.64
N ASP A 372 9.61 -9.43 -22.24
CA ASP A 372 8.33 -8.77 -22.03
C ASP A 372 7.97 -8.54 -20.53
N ILE A 373 8.89 -8.84 -19.60
CA ILE A 373 8.64 -8.73 -18.15
C ILE A 373 8.13 -7.34 -17.76
N GLY A 374 8.73 -6.27 -18.25
CA GLY A 374 8.30 -4.91 -17.97
C GLY A 374 6.88 -4.61 -18.44
N LYS A 375 6.48 -5.11 -19.61
CA LYS A 375 5.15 -4.95 -20.17
C LYS A 375 4.09 -5.67 -19.32
N PHE A 376 4.37 -6.90 -18.88
CA PHE A 376 3.45 -7.69 -18.05
C PHE A 376 3.34 -7.14 -16.62
N THR A 377 4.44 -6.68 -16.06
CA THR A 377 4.45 -5.90 -14.82
C THR A 377 3.59 -4.64 -14.97
N GLY A 378 3.72 -3.93 -16.10
CA GLY A 378 2.86 -2.79 -16.44
C GLY A 378 1.38 -3.15 -16.48
N TYR A 379 0.99 -4.29 -17.04
CA TYR A 379 -0.40 -4.76 -17.02
C TYR A 379 -0.89 -5.00 -15.59
N TYR A 380 -0.09 -5.67 -14.75
CA TYR A 380 -0.42 -5.88 -13.34
C TYR A 380 -0.74 -4.56 -12.63
N TYR A 381 0.18 -3.58 -12.72
CA TYR A 381 -0.02 -2.28 -12.08
C TYR A 381 -1.18 -1.49 -12.68
N THR A 382 -1.39 -1.54 -14.00
CA THR A 382 -2.53 -0.86 -14.63
C THR A 382 -3.85 -1.37 -14.07
N PHE A 383 -4.04 -2.68 -13.99
CA PHE A 383 -5.28 -3.27 -13.49
C PHE A 383 -5.46 -3.08 -11.98
N SER A 384 -4.40 -3.22 -11.18
CA SER A 384 -4.47 -2.99 -9.73
C SER A 384 -4.71 -1.51 -9.39
N MET A 385 -4.03 -0.58 -10.07
CA MET A 385 -4.23 0.87 -9.83
C MET A 385 -5.60 1.34 -10.32
N ALA A 386 -6.09 0.85 -11.48
CA ALA A 386 -7.45 1.15 -11.92
C ALA A 386 -8.48 0.72 -10.88
N ALA A 387 -8.31 -0.45 -10.27
CA ALA A 387 -9.15 -0.90 -9.16
C ALA A 387 -9.06 0.06 -7.96
N GLN A 388 -7.86 0.50 -7.59
CA GLN A 388 -7.64 1.42 -6.46
C GLN A 388 -8.26 2.81 -6.70
N VAL A 389 -8.29 3.29 -7.94
CA VAL A 389 -8.96 4.56 -8.30
C VAL A 389 -10.49 4.42 -8.23
N VAL A 390 -11.02 3.33 -8.79
CA VAL A 390 -12.48 3.14 -8.91
C VAL A 390 -13.11 2.77 -7.56
N THR A 391 -12.42 2.00 -6.73
CA THR A 391 -12.99 1.40 -5.51
C THR A 391 -13.47 2.41 -4.47
N PRO A 392 -12.71 3.44 -4.08
CA PRO A 392 -13.19 4.41 -3.08
C PRO A 392 -14.48 5.10 -3.52
N ILE A 393 -14.59 5.43 -4.82
CA ILE A 393 -15.77 6.09 -5.41
C ILE A 393 -16.96 5.13 -5.46
N ALA A 394 -16.76 3.93 -6.02
CA ALA A 394 -17.83 2.96 -6.20
C ALA A 394 -18.36 2.43 -4.86
N ALA A 395 -17.45 2.11 -3.92
CA ALA A 395 -17.85 1.70 -2.57
C ALA A 395 -18.52 2.86 -1.82
N GLY A 396 -18.00 4.09 -1.93
CA GLY A 396 -18.62 5.28 -1.36
C GLY A 396 -20.02 5.54 -1.91
N ALA A 397 -20.22 5.44 -3.23
CA ALA A 397 -21.55 5.59 -3.84
C ALA A 397 -22.54 4.51 -3.35
N LEU A 398 -22.08 3.28 -3.22
CA LEU A 398 -22.91 2.19 -2.69
C LEU A 398 -23.25 2.42 -1.21
N ILE A 399 -22.28 2.83 -0.39
CA ILE A 399 -22.51 3.16 1.03
C ILE A 399 -23.49 4.32 1.15
N SER A 400 -23.34 5.37 0.35
CA SER A 400 -24.27 6.53 0.32
C SER A 400 -25.70 6.14 -0.02
N ALA A 401 -25.87 5.14 -0.90
CA ALA A 401 -27.21 4.67 -1.34
C ALA A 401 -27.86 3.68 -0.37
N VAL A 402 -27.11 2.79 0.26
CA VAL A 402 -27.64 1.63 1.01
C VAL A 402 -27.23 1.66 2.49
N GLY A 403 -26.20 2.45 2.85
CA GLY A 403 -25.63 2.54 4.19
C GLY A 403 -24.39 1.69 4.39
N TYR A 404 -23.67 1.94 5.49
CA TYR A 404 -22.33 1.35 5.76
C TYR A 404 -22.34 -0.19 5.84
N ARG A 405 -23.42 -0.81 6.29
CA ARG A 405 -23.51 -2.28 6.43
C ARG A 405 -23.29 -3.06 5.13
N VAL A 406 -23.38 -2.39 3.97
CA VAL A 406 -23.13 -3.00 2.65
C VAL A 406 -21.63 -3.29 2.41
N LEU A 407 -20.71 -2.68 3.17
CA LEU A 407 -19.26 -2.74 2.93
C LEU A 407 -18.72 -4.18 2.88
N PHE A 408 -19.00 -4.99 3.90
CA PHE A 408 -18.54 -6.38 3.94
C PHE A 408 -19.22 -7.29 2.90
N PRO A 409 -20.56 -7.24 2.69
CA PRO A 409 -21.20 -7.96 1.58
C PRO A 409 -20.63 -7.57 0.20
N TYR A 410 -20.39 -6.28 -0.04
CA TYR A 410 -19.72 -5.79 -1.24
C TYR A 410 -18.35 -6.45 -1.42
N ALA A 411 -17.50 -6.38 -0.41
CA ALA A 411 -16.15 -6.95 -0.46
C ALA A 411 -16.18 -8.48 -0.65
N ALA A 412 -17.08 -9.17 0.05
CA ALA A 412 -17.25 -10.62 -0.09
C ALA A 412 -17.70 -11.01 -1.50
N CYS A 413 -18.61 -10.24 -2.11
CA CYS A 413 -19.09 -10.46 -3.48
C CYS A 413 -17.93 -10.34 -4.48
N PHE A 414 -17.14 -9.26 -4.43
CA PHE A 414 -16.01 -9.07 -5.32
C PHE A 414 -14.90 -10.11 -5.10
N ALA A 415 -14.63 -10.52 -3.86
CA ALA A 415 -13.72 -11.61 -3.57
C ALA A 415 -14.24 -12.95 -4.14
N ALA A 416 -15.53 -13.26 -4.01
CA ALA A 416 -16.12 -14.45 -4.61
C ALA A 416 -16.04 -14.43 -6.14
N LEU A 417 -16.29 -13.28 -6.79
CA LEU A 417 -16.12 -13.11 -8.23
C LEU A 417 -14.65 -13.31 -8.65
N ALA A 418 -13.70 -12.80 -7.86
CA ALA A 418 -12.27 -13.03 -8.08
C ALA A 418 -11.92 -14.52 -8.00
N PHE A 419 -12.51 -15.26 -7.06
CA PHE A 419 -12.34 -16.72 -6.96
C PHE A 419 -12.83 -17.41 -8.23
N VAL A 420 -14.03 -17.06 -8.71
CA VAL A 420 -14.61 -17.64 -9.93
C VAL A 420 -13.73 -17.37 -11.15
N THR A 421 -13.32 -16.11 -11.35
CA THR A 421 -12.46 -15.75 -12.50
C THR A 421 -11.09 -16.42 -12.42
N MET A 422 -10.53 -16.56 -11.23
CA MET A 422 -9.25 -17.25 -10.99
C MET A 422 -9.32 -18.75 -11.29
N CYS A 423 -10.47 -19.40 -11.15
CA CYS A 423 -10.64 -20.80 -11.53
C CYS A 423 -10.38 -21.02 -13.03
N PHE A 424 -10.69 -20.04 -13.90
CA PHE A 424 -10.48 -20.12 -15.36
C PHE A 424 -9.02 -19.88 -15.78
N VAL A 425 -8.15 -19.41 -14.90
CA VAL A 425 -6.72 -19.24 -15.19
C VAL A 425 -6.06 -20.62 -15.26
N ARG A 426 -5.37 -20.93 -16.37
CA ARG A 426 -4.76 -22.25 -16.61
C ARG A 426 -3.24 -22.21 -16.81
N HIS A 427 -2.65 -21.02 -16.89
CA HIS A 427 -1.23 -20.79 -17.15
C HIS A 427 -0.60 -19.91 -16.06
N GLY A 428 0.73 -19.86 -15.99
CA GLY A 428 1.47 -19.05 -15.00
C GLY A 428 1.60 -19.71 -13.62
N ASP A 429 1.30 -21.00 -13.49
CA ASP A 429 1.39 -21.77 -12.23
C ASP A 429 2.66 -22.63 -12.20
N VAL A 430 3.82 -22.00 -12.40
CA VAL A 430 5.11 -22.69 -12.22
C VAL A 430 5.37 -22.79 -10.72
N LYS A 431 5.82 -23.98 -10.27
CA LYS A 431 6.17 -24.17 -8.85
C LYS A 431 7.31 -23.22 -8.49
N ALA A 432 7.04 -22.28 -7.59
CA ALA A 432 8.02 -21.33 -7.14
C ALA A 432 9.20 -22.06 -6.48
N ALA A 433 10.43 -21.68 -6.80
CA ALA A 433 11.58 -22.08 -5.99
C ALA A 433 11.38 -21.51 -4.59
N GLY A 434 11.45 -22.36 -3.56
CA GLY A 434 11.17 -21.94 -2.18
C GLY A 434 12.12 -20.83 -1.74
N LYS A 435 11.61 -19.61 -1.62
CA LYS A 435 12.35 -18.49 -1.06
C LYS A 435 12.47 -18.65 0.46
N ARG A 436 13.66 -18.44 1.02
CA ARG A 436 13.94 -18.61 2.46
C ARG A 436 14.26 -17.26 3.10
N GLY A 437 13.76 -17.05 4.33
CA GLY A 437 14.07 -15.89 5.14
C GLY A 437 13.57 -14.58 4.50
N LEU A 438 14.41 -13.55 4.45
CA LEU A 438 14.06 -12.21 3.97
C LEU A 438 13.70 -12.16 2.48
N ASP A 439 14.14 -13.12 1.66
CA ASP A 439 13.80 -13.15 0.23
C ASP A 439 12.29 -13.35 -0.01
N ALA A 440 11.56 -13.88 0.98
CA ALA A 440 10.11 -14.03 0.91
C ALA A 440 9.35 -12.68 0.86
N PHE A 441 9.97 -11.61 1.35
CA PHE A 441 9.38 -10.25 1.36
C PHE A 441 9.69 -9.45 0.09
N GLY A 442 10.47 -9.99 -0.85
CA GLY A 442 10.87 -9.29 -2.07
C GLY A 442 9.75 -9.10 -3.10
N ASP A 443 8.67 -9.84 -2.98
CA ASP A 443 7.52 -9.80 -3.90
C ASP A 443 6.32 -9.01 -3.32
N MET A 444 6.55 -8.24 -2.24
CA MET A 444 5.54 -7.34 -1.68
C MET A 444 5.52 -6.02 -2.46
N ASP A 445 4.43 -5.77 -3.13
CA ASP A 445 4.08 -4.48 -3.74
C ASP A 445 2.88 -3.84 -3.03
#